data_483219c3e2089aff0cf2e6d26d34cec5
#
_entry.id   483219c3e2089aff0cf2e6d26d34cec5
#
_cell.length_a   1.000
_cell.length_b   1.000
_cell.length_c   1.000
_cell.angle_alpha   90.00
_cell.angle_beta   90.00
_cell.angle_gamma   90.00
#
_symmetry.space_group_name_H-M   'P 1'
#
loop_
_entity.id
_entity.type
_entity.pdbx_description
1 polymer ?
#
loop_
_entity_poly.entity_id
_entity_poly.type
_entity_poly.pdbx_seq_one_letter_code
_entity_poly.pdbx_strand_id
1 'polypeptide(L)'
;MTAPVIEAQLIETMLLLTMNFQSLIATKASRICRTAAESGAVVMEFGARRAHGGDAAILGARAAYIGGAAATATVMADERFGVPAIGTMAHSWIQFFDNEYEAFKAYAEVYPDNCTLLIDTYDILNSGLVNAIRVAKEVLEPAGKRLKGVRIDSGDLAYFSKKIRKTLDAHDMKDCKIVVSNSVDEFLMQSLKKQNASIDSYGVGERMITSKSDPVFGGVYKLAAVQNDAGEFVPKIKISENVEKITNPGRKKLWRIYSRETGYALADLITMYDEEVNGDEPFAYVDPVKPWKKMKFENVDVKELQVPIFRDGKLVYDKPELDAIKAYVTEQLDHQIWEEEQRFTNPHIHYVDLSKKLYEVKEEMLSQGQGELH
;
A
#
# COMPACT_ATOMS: atom_id res chain seq x y z
N MET A 1 3.12 -9.35 21.33
CA MET A 1 2.42 -8.66 22.42
C MET A 1 2.54 -9.50 23.70
N THR A 2 2.72 -8.89 24.85
CA THR A 2 2.67 -9.52 26.16
C THR A 2 1.53 -8.86 26.95
N ALA A 3 0.57 -9.65 27.46
CA ALA A 3 -0.58 -9.17 28.21
C ALA A 3 -1.14 -10.32 29.06
N PRO A 4 -2.01 -10.07 30.07
CA PRO A 4 -2.75 -11.13 30.71
C PRO A 4 -3.47 -12.02 29.69
N VAL A 5 -3.61 -13.31 29.98
CA VAL A 5 -3.99 -14.31 28.98
C VAL A 5 -5.37 -14.06 28.34
N ILE A 6 -6.33 -13.56 29.13
CA ILE A 6 -7.68 -13.29 28.63
C ILE A 6 -7.66 -12.09 27.70
N GLU A 7 -7.05 -10.99 28.11
CA GLU A 7 -6.91 -9.76 27.30
C GLU A 7 -6.12 -10.04 26.02
N ALA A 8 -5.06 -10.85 26.12
CA ALA A 8 -4.26 -11.24 24.97
C ALA A 8 -5.09 -12.00 23.91
N GLN A 9 -6.10 -12.77 24.33
CA GLN A 9 -6.98 -13.48 23.40
C GLN A 9 -8.08 -12.57 22.82
N LEU A 10 -8.66 -11.70 23.64
CA LEU A 10 -9.75 -10.82 23.21
C LEU A 10 -9.31 -9.81 22.16
N ILE A 11 -8.06 -9.35 22.20
CA ILE A 11 -7.55 -8.33 21.27
C ILE A 11 -7.20 -8.89 19.88
N GLU A 12 -7.12 -10.22 19.71
CA GLU A 12 -6.70 -10.85 18.44
C GLU A 12 -7.46 -10.29 17.23
N THR A 13 -8.79 -10.35 17.27
CA THR A 13 -9.63 -9.95 16.13
C THR A 13 -9.49 -8.46 15.82
N MET A 14 -9.48 -7.60 16.83
CA MET A 14 -9.33 -6.16 16.63
C MET A 14 -7.97 -5.79 16.03
N LEU A 15 -6.91 -6.42 16.53
CA LEU A 15 -5.55 -6.19 16.08
C LEU A 15 -5.38 -6.62 14.62
N LEU A 16 -5.80 -7.86 14.30
CA LEU A 16 -5.67 -8.41 12.96
C LEU A 16 -6.56 -7.68 11.95
N LEU A 17 -7.80 -7.34 12.31
CA LEU A 17 -8.69 -6.58 11.44
C LEU A 17 -8.05 -5.27 10.98
N THR A 18 -7.49 -4.52 11.94
CA THR A 18 -6.90 -3.20 11.64
C THR A 18 -5.57 -3.33 10.89
N MET A 19 -4.68 -4.19 11.34
CA MET A 19 -3.35 -4.35 10.75
C MET A 19 -3.43 -4.97 9.34
N ASN A 20 -4.18 -6.07 9.19
CA ASN A 20 -4.23 -6.77 7.91
C ASN A 20 -4.86 -5.92 6.83
N PHE A 21 -5.98 -5.26 7.10
CA PHE A 21 -6.66 -4.42 6.10
C PHE A 21 -5.80 -3.25 5.65
N GLN A 22 -5.24 -2.47 6.57
CA GLN A 22 -4.44 -1.31 6.19
C GLN A 22 -3.12 -1.71 5.51
N SER A 23 -2.46 -2.77 5.96
CA SER A 23 -1.27 -3.30 5.30
C SER A 23 -1.58 -3.78 3.88
N LEU A 24 -2.69 -4.48 3.69
CA LEU A 24 -3.16 -4.95 2.39
C LEU A 24 -3.37 -3.79 1.41
N ILE A 25 -4.14 -2.78 1.82
CA ILE A 25 -4.47 -1.64 0.96
C ILE A 25 -3.23 -0.79 0.69
N ALA A 26 -2.36 -0.55 1.68
CA ALA A 26 -1.12 0.19 1.48
C ALA A 26 -0.18 -0.55 0.49
N THR A 27 -0.07 -1.87 0.60
CA THR A 27 0.70 -2.70 -0.34
C THR A 27 0.14 -2.61 -1.76
N LYS A 28 -1.19 -2.76 -1.92
CA LYS A 28 -1.84 -2.64 -3.23
C LYS A 28 -1.65 -1.24 -3.82
N ALA A 29 -1.82 -0.20 -3.02
CA ALA A 29 -1.61 1.18 -3.44
C ALA A 29 -0.15 1.43 -3.85
N SER A 30 0.83 0.93 -3.09
CA SER A 30 2.25 1.04 -3.41
C SER A 30 2.57 0.44 -4.79
N ARG A 31 2.07 -0.77 -5.09
CA ARG A 31 2.23 -1.41 -6.40
C ARG A 31 1.68 -0.54 -7.53
N ILE A 32 0.46 -0.03 -7.36
CA ILE A 32 -0.21 0.83 -8.34
C ILE A 32 0.55 2.15 -8.53
N CYS A 33 0.93 2.82 -7.43
CA CYS A 33 1.59 4.12 -7.47
C CYS A 33 2.99 4.04 -8.09
N ARG A 34 3.76 3.02 -7.78
CA ARG A 34 5.09 2.80 -8.37
C ARG A 34 5.00 2.54 -9.88
N THR A 35 4.02 1.75 -10.32
CA THR A 35 3.78 1.53 -11.75
C THR A 35 3.38 2.82 -12.47
N ALA A 36 2.54 3.65 -11.87
CA ALA A 36 2.17 4.95 -12.44
C ALA A 36 3.39 5.88 -12.53
N ALA A 37 4.21 5.93 -11.50
CA ALA A 37 5.43 6.74 -11.43
C ALA A 37 6.45 6.43 -12.53
N GLU A 38 6.51 5.19 -13.01
CA GLU A 38 7.35 4.82 -14.17
C GLU A 38 7.03 5.59 -15.47
N SER A 39 5.85 6.20 -15.55
CA SER A 39 5.40 7.06 -16.64
C SER A 39 5.32 8.53 -16.24
N GLY A 40 5.75 8.88 -15.02
CA GLY A 40 5.60 10.22 -14.46
C GLY A 40 4.15 10.57 -14.05
N ALA A 41 3.25 9.58 -14.02
CA ALA A 41 1.86 9.79 -13.65
C ALA A 41 1.64 9.65 -12.13
N VAL A 42 0.63 10.34 -11.60
CA VAL A 42 0.22 10.29 -10.20
C VAL A 42 -1.08 9.50 -10.03
N VAL A 43 -1.30 8.97 -8.82
CA VAL A 43 -2.49 8.18 -8.50
C VAL A 43 -3.33 8.89 -7.47
N MET A 44 -4.65 8.94 -7.69
CA MET A 44 -5.67 9.40 -6.76
C MET A 44 -6.57 8.23 -6.36
N GLU A 45 -6.91 8.14 -5.09
CA GLU A 45 -7.79 7.12 -4.54
C GLU A 45 -9.27 7.51 -4.74
N PHE A 46 -10.05 6.69 -5.46
CA PHE A 46 -11.47 6.91 -5.79
C PHE A 46 -12.37 5.72 -5.41
N GLY A 47 -11.98 4.96 -4.39
CA GLY A 47 -12.57 3.66 -4.08
C GLY A 47 -13.76 3.66 -3.12
N ALA A 48 -14.08 4.76 -2.44
CA ALA A 48 -15.06 4.79 -1.34
C ALA A 48 -16.38 4.06 -1.66
N ARG A 49 -16.98 4.29 -2.82
CA ARG A 49 -18.24 3.65 -3.25
C ARG A 49 -18.16 2.12 -3.46
N ARG A 50 -16.95 1.54 -3.46
CA ARG A 50 -16.68 0.12 -3.65
C ARG A 50 -16.06 -0.53 -2.41
N ALA A 51 -15.80 0.24 -1.36
CA ALA A 51 -15.30 -0.27 -0.10
C ALA A 51 -16.35 -1.14 0.62
N HIS A 52 -15.86 -2.06 1.45
CA HIS A 52 -16.71 -2.99 2.21
C HIS A 52 -17.14 -2.38 3.56
N GLY A 53 -17.69 -1.17 3.51
CA GLY A 53 -18.17 -0.41 4.66
C GLY A 53 -17.51 0.96 4.81
N GLY A 54 -18.09 1.82 5.65
CA GLY A 54 -17.64 3.20 5.83
C GLY A 54 -16.22 3.29 6.41
N ASP A 55 -15.92 2.50 7.43
CA ASP A 55 -14.57 2.46 8.00
C ASP A 55 -13.53 1.92 7.02
N ALA A 56 -13.91 0.94 6.18
CA ALA A 56 -13.04 0.45 5.13
C ALA A 56 -12.74 1.54 4.08
N ALA A 57 -13.71 2.40 3.74
CA ALA A 57 -13.47 3.52 2.85
C ALA A 57 -12.46 4.52 3.44
N ILE A 58 -12.66 4.91 4.70
CA ILE A 58 -11.84 5.93 5.38
C ILE A 58 -10.43 5.42 5.68
N LEU A 59 -10.32 4.24 6.30
CA LEU A 59 -9.03 3.60 6.62
C LEU A 59 -8.28 3.16 5.35
N GLY A 60 -9.03 2.75 4.32
CA GLY A 60 -8.46 2.40 3.03
C GLY A 60 -7.88 3.61 2.31
N ALA A 61 -8.54 4.76 2.34
CA ALA A 61 -8.01 6.01 1.80
C ALA A 61 -6.71 6.44 2.52
N ARG A 62 -6.68 6.33 3.87
CA ARG A 62 -5.46 6.55 4.66
C ARG A 62 -4.33 5.59 4.24
N ALA A 63 -4.63 4.31 4.14
CA ALA A 63 -3.64 3.30 3.74
C ALA A 63 -3.14 3.50 2.31
N ALA A 64 -4.02 3.88 1.38
CA ALA A 64 -3.65 4.21 0.01
C ALA A 64 -2.70 5.42 -0.06
N TYR A 65 -2.94 6.45 0.76
CA TYR A 65 -2.05 7.60 0.87
C TYR A 65 -0.67 7.22 1.39
N ILE A 66 -0.59 6.39 2.43
CA ILE A 66 0.66 5.83 2.93
C ILE A 66 1.39 5.04 1.83
N GLY A 67 0.66 4.26 1.02
CA GLY A 67 1.18 3.50 -0.11
C GLY A 67 1.57 4.32 -1.34
N GLY A 68 1.43 5.66 -1.30
CA GLY A 68 1.92 6.56 -2.35
C GLY A 68 0.84 7.33 -3.12
N ALA A 69 -0.46 7.08 -2.90
CA ALA A 69 -1.50 7.89 -3.51
C ALA A 69 -1.33 9.38 -3.15
N ALA A 70 -1.58 10.27 -4.11
CA ALA A 70 -1.40 11.70 -3.90
C ALA A 70 -2.56 12.34 -3.12
N ALA A 71 -3.77 11.81 -3.31
CA ALA A 71 -5.00 12.36 -2.73
C ALA A 71 -6.12 11.31 -2.74
N THR A 72 -7.25 11.62 -2.10
CA THR A 72 -8.45 10.79 -2.06
C THR A 72 -9.72 11.56 -2.41
N ALA A 73 -10.74 10.89 -2.92
CA ALA A 73 -12.09 11.44 -3.02
C ALA A 73 -12.92 11.24 -1.73
N THR A 74 -12.34 10.62 -0.71
CA THR A 74 -13.01 10.32 0.57
C THR A 74 -12.77 11.45 1.56
N VAL A 75 -13.61 12.48 1.55
CA VAL A 75 -13.49 13.70 2.39
C VAL A 75 -13.34 13.39 3.89
N MET A 76 -13.99 12.33 4.39
CA MET A 76 -13.83 11.89 5.78
C MET A 76 -12.40 11.44 6.12
N ALA A 77 -11.61 11.04 5.15
CA ALA A 77 -10.20 10.70 5.37
C ALA A 77 -9.32 11.96 5.50
N ASP A 78 -9.69 13.03 4.83
CA ASP A 78 -9.08 14.35 5.05
C ASP A 78 -9.38 14.85 6.47
N GLU A 79 -10.64 14.88 6.84
CA GLU A 79 -11.07 15.33 8.17
C GLU A 79 -10.39 14.54 9.31
N ARG A 80 -10.30 13.22 9.21
CA ARG A 80 -9.76 12.36 10.28
C ARG A 80 -8.24 12.24 10.29
N PHE A 81 -7.61 12.31 9.15
CA PHE A 81 -6.19 11.94 8.99
C PHE A 81 -5.37 12.95 8.20
N GLY A 82 -5.97 14.00 7.67
CA GLY A 82 -5.28 14.98 6.83
C GLY A 82 -4.86 14.46 5.46
N VAL A 83 -5.54 13.42 4.94
CA VAL A 83 -5.31 12.96 3.56
C VAL A 83 -5.88 13.98 2.60
N PRO A 84 -5.09 14.59 1.69
CA PRO A 84 -5.60 15.62 0.81
C PRO A 84 -6.83 15.17 0.01
N ALA A 85 -7.95 15.90 0.16
CA ALA A 85 -9.17 15.60 -0.58
C ALA A 85 -9.15 16.25 -1.97
N ILE A 86 -9.44 15.46 -3.00
CA ILE A 86 -9.56 15.91 -4.38
C ILE A 86 -10.65 15.13 -5.09
N GLY A 87 -11.31 15.74 -6.06
CA GLY A 87 -12.33 15.07 -6.86
C GLY A 87 -12.62 15.81 -8.14
N THR A 88 -13.47 15.21 -8.95
CA THR A 88 -14.01 15.79 -10.18
C THR A 88 -15.52 15.55 -10.20
N MET A 89 -16.21 16.07 -11.21
CA MET A 89 -17.64 15.82 -11.40
C MET A 89 -17.94 14.34 -11.71
N ALA A 90 -19.16 13.92 -11.45
CA ALA A 90 -19.73 12.66 -11.93
C ALA A 90 -20.48 12.88 -13.27
N HIS A 91 -20.74 11.79 -14.03
CA HIS A 91 -21.57 11.86 -15.25
C HIS A 91 -22.96 12.44 -14.98
N SER A 92 -23.55 12.15 -13.80
CA SER A 92 -24.86 12.70 -13.41
C SER A 92 -24.88 14.22 -13.31
N TRP A 93 -23.75 14.87 -12.99
CA TRP A 93 -23.64 16.33 -13.07
C TRP A 93 -23.88 16.83 -14.50
N ILE A 94 -23.22 16.19 -15.48
CA ILE A 94 -23.33 16.58 -16.88
C ILE A 94 -24.75 16.32 -17.40
N GLN A 95 -25.36 15.19 -17.05
CA GLN A 95 -26.70 14.80 -17.43
C GLN A 95 -27.79 15.68 -16.81
N PHE A 96 -27.51 16.39 -15.73
CA PHE A 96 -28.41 17.32 -15.09
C PHE A 96 -28.68 18.58 -15.95
N PHE A 97 -27.75 18.98 -16.79
CA PHE A 97 -27.85 20.14 -17.66
C PHE A 97 -28.43 19.78 -19.03
N ASP A 98 -29.01 20.78 -19.74
CA ASP A 98 -29.59 20.58 -21.06
C ASP A 98 -28.55 20.13 -22.11
N ASN A 99 -27.29 20.52 -21.93
CA ASN A 99 -26.18 20.11 -22.78
C ASN A 99 -24.85 20.14 -22.01
N GLU A 100 -23.84 19.47 -22.57
CA GLU A 100 -22.54 19.28 -21.97
C GLU A 100 -21.74 20.58 -21.79
N TYR A 101 -21.92 21.55 -22.73
CA TYR A 101 -21.23 22.84 -22.63
C TYR A 101 -21.70 23.63 -21.40
N GLU A 102 -23.02 23.71 -21.14
CA GLU A 102 -23.55 24.39 -19.96
C GLU A 102 -23.10 23.74 -18.65
N ALA A 103 -23.02 22.40 -18.61
CA ALA A 103 -22.49 21.68 -17.46
C ALA A 103 -21.02 22.02 -17.19
N PHE A 104 -20.20 22.05 -18.23
CA PHE A 104 -18.78 22.38 -18.13
C PHE A 104 -18.53 23.84 -17.77
N LYS A 105 -19.34 24.76 -18.35
CA LYS A 105 -19.28 26.18 -18.03
C LYS A 105 -19.62 26.43 -16.56
N ALA A 106 -20.73 25.90 -16.07
CA ALA A 106 -21.13 26.04 -14.68
C ALA A 106 -20.07 25.51 -13.71
N TYR A 107 -19.41 24.40 -14.05
CA TYR A 107 -18.33 23.85 -13.24
C TYR A 107 -17.08 24.74 -13.27
N ALA A 108 -16.71 25.27 -14.44
CA ALA A 108 -15.57 26.15 -14.61
C ALA A 108 -15.73 27.49 -13.88
N GLU A 109 -16.94 28.02 -13.82
CA GLU A 109 -17.26 29.25 -13.08
C GLU A 109 -17.10 29.07 -11.55
N VAL A 110 -17.42 27.88 -11.01
CA VAL A 110 -17.29 27.56 -9.58
C VAL A 110 -15.86 27.16 -9.19
N TYR A 111 -15.16 26.39 -10.05
CA TYR A 111 -13.84 25.85 -9.79
C TYR A 111 -12.79 26.26 -10.84
N PRO A 112 -12.57 27.56 -11.08
CA PRO A 112 -11.72 28.04 -12.17
C PRO A 112 -10.24 27.64 -12.01
N ASP A 113 -9.76 27.49 -10.77
CA ASP A 113 -8.37 27.14 -10.46
C ASP A 113 -8.08 25.62 -10.53
N ASN A 114 -9.12 24.80 -10.40
CA ASN A 114 -9.01 23.32 -10.36
C ASN A 114 -9.96 22.65 -11.35
N CYS A 115 -10.27 23.33 -12.48
CA CYS A 115 -11.21 22.82 -13.46
C CYS A 115 -10.65 21.59 -14.20
N THR A 116 -11.21 20.42 -13.92
CA THR A 116 -11.00 19.16 -14.64
C THR A 116 -12.35 18.64 -15.12
N LEU A 117 -12.52 18.49 -16.43
CA LEU A 117 -13.80 18.18 -17.07
C LEU A 117 -13.87 16.71 -17.50
N LEU A 118 -14.97 16.04 -17.14
CA LEU A 118 -15.26 14.65 -17.50
C LEU A 118 -15.91 14.63 -18.90
N ILE A 119 -15.16 14.14 -19.91
CA ILE A 119 -15.49 14.35 -21.33
C ILE A 119 -16.10 13.13 -22.04
N ASP A 120 -16.38 12.05 -21.31
CA ASP A 120 -16.87 10.80 -21.88
C ASP A 120 -18.34 10.47 -21.54
N THR A 121 -19.13 11.49 -21.21
CA THR A 121 -20.56 11.28 -20.91
C THR A 121 -21.33 10.86 -22.16
N TYR A 122 -21.03 11.44 -23.32
CA TYR A 122 -21.69 11.17 -24.60
C TYR A 122 -20.70 10.72 -25.67
N ASP A 123 -19.96 11.65 -26.28
CA ASP A 123 -18.94 11.37 -27.29
C ASP A 123 -17.64 12.11 -26.93
N ILE A 124 -16.61 11.35 -26.66
CA ILE A 124 -15.33 11.88 -26.16
C ILE A 124 -14.72 12.91 -27.14
N LEU A 125 -14.65 12.58 -28.43
CA LEU A 125 -13.92 13.38 -29.41
C LEU A 125 -14.78 14.44 -30.10
N ASN A 126 -16.04 14.12 -30.35
CA ASN A 126 -16.93 15.00 -31.13
C ASN A 126 -17.81 15.91 -30.26
N SER A 127 -17.91 15.65 -28.97
CA SER A 127 -18.68 16.46 -28.01
C SER A 127 -17.82 16.88 -26.81
N GLY A 128 -17.44 15.95 -25.93
CA GLY A 128 -16.79 16.26 -24.67
C GLY A 128 -15.50 17.07 -24.80
N LEU A 129 -14.58 16.63 -25.63
CA LEU A 129 -13.31 17.34 -25.86
C LEU A 129 -13.54 18.71 -26.54
N VAL A 130 -14.46 18.78 -27.49
CA VAL A 130 -14.81 20.03 -28.19
C VAL A 130 -15.37 21.06 -27.21
N ASN A 131 -16.33 20.65 -26.38
CA ASN A 131 -16.95 21.51 -25.37
C ASN A 131 -15.97 21.90 -24.27
N ALA A 132 -15.06 21.00 -23.85
CA ALA A 132 -14.01 21.30 -22.89
C ALA A 132 -13.06 22.39 -23.39
N ILE A 133 -12.61 22.29 -24.65
CA ILE A 133 -11.76 23.30 -25.30
C ILE A 133 -12.51 24.62 -25.44
N ARG A 134 -13.80 24.57 -25.80
CA ARG A 134 -14.65 25.75 -25.92
C ARG A 134 -14.78 26.47 -24.58
N VAL A 135 -15.08 25.76 -23.49
CA VAL A 135 -15.16 26.34 -22.13
C VAL A 135 -13.81 26.90 -21.68
N ALA A 136 -12.70 26.22 -21.98
CA ALA A 136 -11.38 26.74 -21.68
C ALA A 136 -11.16 28.13 -22.33
N LYS A 137 -11.52 28.30 -23.61
CA LYS A 137 -11.31 29.54 -24.37
C LYS A 137 -12.32 30.62 -24.05
N GLU A 138 -13.59 30.27 -23.85
CA GLU A 138 -14.70 31.24 -23.66
C GLU A 138 -14.89 31.66 -22.20
N VAL A 139 -14.50 30.80 -21.24
CA VAL A 139 -14.74 31.02 -19.79
C VAL A 139 -13.48 31.18 -18.99
N LEU A 140 -12.53 30.21 -19.09
CA LEU A 140 -11.34 30.21 -18.26
C LEU A 140 -10.28 31.21 -18.70
N GLU A 141 -9.92 31.24 -20.00
CA GLU A 141 -8.88 32.14 -20.51
C GLU A 141 -9.23 33.62 -20.31
N PRO A 142 -10.48 34.10 -20.54
CA PRO A 142 -10.85 35.49 -20.24
C PRO A 142 -10.75 35.84 -18.75
N ALA A 143 -10.89 34.84 -17.85
CA ALA A 143 -10.70 34.98 -16.42
C ALA A 143 -9.22 34.87 -15.98
N GLY A 144 -8.27 34.75 -16.92
CA GLY A 144 -6.85 34.52 -16.62
C GLY A 144 -6.54 33.12 -16.08
N LYS A 145 -7.41 32.13 -16.33
CA LYS A 145 -7.29 30.77 -15.83
C LYS A 145 -7.03 29.78 -16.96
N ARG A 146 -6.60 28.56 -16.61
CA ARG A 146 -6.32 27.49 -17.56
C ARG A 146 -7.09 26.23 -17.19
N LEU A 147 -7.57 25.50 -18.19
CA LEU A 147 -8.13 24.17 -17.97
C LEU A 147 -7.05 23.24 -17.42
N LYS A 148 -7.28 22.71 -16.22
CA LYS A 148 -6.29 21.87 -15.53
C LYS A 148 -6.21 20.47 -16.10
N GLY A 149 -7.35 19.92 -16.52
CA GLY A 149 -7.37 18.58 -17.09
C GLY A 149 -8.68 18.20 -17.75
N VAL A 150 -8.62 17.10 -18.48
CA VAL A 150 -9.79 16.37 -18.98
C VAL A 150 -9.72 14.93 -18.42
N ARG A 151 -10.88 14.38 -18.07
CA ARG A 151 -10.99 13.01 -17.54
C ARG A 151 -11.78 12.13 -18.48
N ILE A 152 -11.29 10.90 -18.68
CA ILE A 152 -11.99 9.81 -19.37
C ILE A 152 -12.14 8.60 -18.43
N ASP A 153 -13.33 8.01 -18.41
CA ASP A 153 -13.71 6.89 -17.53
C ASP A 153 -14.18 5.66 -18.34
N SER A 154 -14.08 5.70 -19.66
CA SER A 154 -14.59 4.64 -20.55
C SER A 154 -13.83 4.55 -21.88
N GLY A 155 -14.06 3.46 -22.61
CA GLY A 155 -13.53 3.21 -23.95
C GLY A 155 -12.06 2.74 -23.97
N ASP A 156 -11.44 2.81 -25.15
CA ASP A 156 -10.02 2.50 -25.33
C ASP A 156 -9.13 3.65 -24.82
N LEU A 157 -8.66 3.50 -23.59
CA LEU A 157 -7.91 4.54 -22.88
C LEU A 157 -6.60 4.92 -23.59
N ALA A 158 -5.91 3.96 -24.23
CA ALA A 158 -4.68 4.24 -24.95
C ALA A 158 -4.95 5.02 -26.24
N TYR A 159 -5.98 4.63 -26.97
CA TYR A 159 -6.37 5.32 -28.20
C TYR A 159 -6.86 6.73 -27.89
N PHE A 160 -7.80 6.88 -26.97
CA PHE A 160 -8.38 8.18 -26.64
C PHE A 160 -7.35 9.14 -26.04
N SER A 161 -6.53 8.71 -25.09
CA SER A 161 -5.53 9.59 -24.48
C SER A 161 -4.56 10.19 -25.52
N LYS A 162 -4.12 9.41 -26.49
CA LYS A 162 -3.25 9.89 -27.59
C LYS A 162 -3.98 10.89 -28.51
N LYS A 163 -5.24 10.64 -28.83
CA LYS A 163 -6.05 11.56 -29.65
C LYS A 163 -6.33 12.87 -28.93
N ILE A 164 -6.71 12.79 -27.65
CA ILE A 164 -6.94 13.93 -26.78
C ILE A 164 -5.67 14.78 -26.69
N ARG A 165 -4.52 14.17 -26.39
CA ARG A 165 -3.26 14.89 -26.28
C ARG A 165 -2.91 15.65 -27.57
N LYS A 166 -3.03 14.99 -28.72
CA LYS A 166 -2.80 15.63 -30.02
C LYS A 166 -3.73 16.82 -30.26
N THR A 167 -5.00 16.71 -29.90
CA THR A 167 -5.98 17.78 -30.06
C THR A 167 -5.71 18.94 -29.10
N LEU A 168 -5.44 18.66 -27.82
CA LEU A 168 -5.09 19.69 -26.84
C LEU A 168 -3.82 20.47 -27.25
N ASP A 169 -2.80 19.78 -27.74
CA ASP A 169 -1.55 20.39 -28.22
C ASP A 169 -1.78 21.33 -29.42
N ALA A 170 -2.69 20.94 -30.34
CA ALA A 170 -3.06 21.76 -31.48
C ALA A 170 -3.86 23.04 -31.08
N HIS A 171 -4.39 23.08 -29.86
CA HIS A 171 -5.10 24.23 -29.29
C HIS A 171 -4.29 25.00 -28.24
N ASP A 172 -2.95 24.82 -28.17
CA ASP A 172 -2.03 25.46 -27.21
C ASP A 172 -2.30 25.11 -25.74
N MET A 173 -2.86 23.89 -25.50
CA MET A 173 -3.23 23.38 -24.18
C MET A 173 -2.29 22.24 -23.72
N LYS A 174 -0.97 22.40 -23.92
CA LYS A 174 0.05 21.40 -23.54
C LYS A 174 0.10 21.14 -22.04
N ASP A 175 -0.28 22.13 -21.25
CA ASP A 175 -0.35 22.09 -19.78
C ASP A 175 -1.60 21.36 -19.24
N CYS A 176 -2.63 21.19 -20.07
CA CYS A 176 -3.86 20.47 -19.70
C CYS A 176 -3.57 18.98 -19.51
N LYS A 177 -3.89 18.46 -18.33
CA LYS A 177 -3.62 17.08 -17.91
C LYS A 177 -4.68 16.11 -18.41
N ILE A 178 -4.28 14.87 -18.69
CA ILE A 178 -5.20 13.78 -19.04
C ILE A 178 -5.32 12.83 -17.84
N VAL A 179 -6.51 12.77 -17.27
CA VAL A 179 -6.88 11.92 -16.13
C VAL A 179 -7.64 10.72 -16.65
N VAL A 180 -7.23 9.53 -16.23
CA VAL A 180 -7.88 8.27 -16.61
C VAL A 180 -8.40 7.56 -15.36
N SER A 181 -9.61 7.05 -15.46
CA SER A 181 -10.21 6.18 -14.43
C SER A 181 -10.86 4.97 -15.11
N ASN A 182 -11.59 4.14 -14.34
CA ASN A 182 -12.23 2.89 -14.78
C ASN A 182 -11.33 1.66 -14.75
N SER A 183 -11.55 0.83 -13.73
CA SER A 183 -10.93 -0.50 -13.57
C SER A 183 -9.40 -0.54 -13.71
N VAL A 184 -8.74 0.56 -13.37
CA VAL A 184 -7.28 0.69 -13.47
C VAL A 184 -6.61 -0.02 -12.30
N ASP A 185 -5.54 -0.75 -12.61
CA ASP A 185 -4.61 -1.37 -11.67
C ASP A 185 -3.18 -1.36 -12.26
N GLU A 186 -2.22 -1.88 -11.49
CA GLU A 186 -0.83 -1.97 -11.90
C GLU A 186 -0.62 -2.70 -13.23
N PHE A 187 -1.41 -3.72 -13.52
CA PHE A 187 -1.29 -4.51 -14.76
C PHE A 187 -1.81 -3.75 -15.99
N LEU A 188 -2.97 -3.10 -15.84
CA LEU A 188 -3.50 -2.25 -16.90
C LEU A 188 -2.58 -1.07 -17.18
N MET A 189 -2.02 -0.43 -16.14
CA MET A 189 -1.06 0.66 -16.30
C MET A 189 0.19 0.23 -17.08
N GLN A 190 0.75 -0.94 -16.80
CA GLN A 190 1.87 -1.50 -17.58
C GLN A 190 1.49 -1.70 -19.06
N SER A 191 0.27 -2.16 -19.33
CA SER A 191 -0.24 -2.32 -20.67
C SER A 191 -0.39 -0.96 -21.39
N LEU A 192 -0.98 0.04 -20.72
CA LEU A 192 -1.15 1.39 -21.25
C LEU A 192 0.20 2.06 -21.56
N LYS A 193 1.19 1.87 -20.68
CA LYS A 193 2.56 2.35 -20.91
C LYS A 193 3.17 1.72 -22.18
N LYS A 194 3.06 0.40 -22.36
CA LYS A 194 3.54 -0.30 -23.56
C LYS A 194 2.85 0.17 -24.84
N GLN A 195 1.62 0.66 -24.73
CA GLN A 195 0.84 1.23 -25.84
C GLN A 195 1.13 2.72 -26.07
N ASN A 196 2.07 3.32 -25.34
CA ASN A 196 2.40 4.75 -25.37
C ASN A 196 1.16 5.65 -25.13
N ALA A 197 0.33 5.30 -24.15
CA ALA A 197 -0.79 6.13 -23.73
C ALA A 197 -0.29 7.45 -23.12
N SER A 198 -0.98 8.55 -23.41
CA SER A 198 -0.64 9.88 -22.90
C SER A 198 -1.48 10.18 -21.66
N ILE A 199 -1.03 9.77 -20.50
CA ILE A 199 -1.79 9.84 -19.24
C ILE A 199 -0.92 10.50 -18.17
N ASP A 200 -1.44 11.54 -17.55
CA ASP A 200 -0.77 12.30 -16.49
C ASP A 200 -1.19 11.86 -15.08
N SER A 201 -2.41 11.33 -14.93
CA SER A 201 -2.87 10.82 -13.63
C SER A 201 -3.96 9.76 -13.75
N TYR A 202 -4.06 8.94 -12.70
CA TYR A 202 -5.01 7.85 -12.61
C TYR A 202 -5.92 8.02 -11.39
N GLY A 203 -7.24 7.94 -11.60
CA GLY A 203 -8.22 7.76 -10.53
C GLY A 203 -8.49 6.28 -10.33
N VAL A 204 -8.00 5.71 -9.24
CA VAL A 204 -8.10 4.27 -8.97
C VAL A 204 -9.10 4.01 -7.86
N GLY A 205 -10.13 3.24 -8.16
CA GLY A 205 -11.22 2.95 -7.22
C GLY A 205 -11.24 1.50 -6.75
N GLU A 206 -12.17 0.71 -7.34
CA GLU A 206 -12.45 -0.67 -6.94
C GLU A 206 -11.21 -1.52 -6.73
N ARG A 207 -10.32 -1.54 -7.72
CA ARG A 207 -9.16 -2.45 -7.70
C ARG A 207 -8.17 -2.16 -6.60
N MET A 208 -8.09 -0.91 -6.14
CA MET A 208 -7.27 -0.54 -4.99
C MET A 208 -7.97 -0.87 -3.68
N ILE A 209 -9.20 -0.35 -3.47
CA ILE A 209 -9.89 -0.44 -2.17
C ILE A 209 -10.31 -1.85 -1.79
N THR A 210 -10.46 -2.76 -2.77
CA THR A 210 -10.74 -4.18 -2.53
C THR A 210 -9.50 -5.07 -2.64
N SER A 211 -8.34 -4.47 -2.91
CA SER A 211 -7.12 -5.22 -3.24
C SER A 211 -7.38 -6.35 -4.25
N LYS A 212 -8.12 -6.03 -5.32
CA LYS A 212 -8.48 -7.02 -6.34
C LYS A 212 -7.23 -7.72 -6.88
N SER A 213 -7.28 -8.98 -7.10
CA SER A 213 -6.23 -9.97 -7.39
C SER A 213 -5.68 -10.69 -6.16
N ASP A 214 -5.56 -10.04 -5.00
CA ASP A 214 -5.14 -10.66 -3.75
C ASP A 214 -5.82 -9.93 -2.58
N PRO A 215 -7.08 -10.29 -2.25
CA PRO A 215 -7.93 -9.52 -1.36
C PRO A 215 -7.73 -9.82 0.13
N VAL A 216 -6.81 -10.72 0.49
CA VAL A 216 -6.60 -11.14 1.87
C VAL A 216 -5.13 -11.02 2.25
N PHE A 217 -4.86 -10.27 3.31
CA PHE A 217 -3.56 -10.28 3.96
C PHE A 217 -3.56 -11.36 5.05
N GLY A 218 -2.73 -12.38 4.90
CA GLY A 218 -2.76 -13.62 5.70
C GLY A 218 -2.09 -13.53 7.09
N GLY A 219 -2.06 -12.36 7.71
CA GLY A 219 -1.51 -12.21 9.08
C GLY A 219 -2.29 -13.04 10.09
N VAL A 220 -1.57 -13.64 11.04
CA VAL A 220 -2.14 -14.49 12.10
C VAL A 220 -1.60 -14.09 13.47
N TYR A 221 -2.35 -14.45 14.51
CA TYR A 221 -1.97 -14.24 15.90
C TYR A 221 -1.95 -15.58 16.61
N LYS A 222 -0.83 -15.91 17.27
CA LYS A 222 -0.64 -17.23 17.89
C LYS A 222 0.03 -17.10 19.27
N LEU A 223 -0.43 -17.91 20.22
CA LEU A 223 0.24 -18.07 21.51
C LEU A 223 1.64 -18.64 21.29
N ALA A 224 2.65 -17.97 21.82
CA ALA A 224 4.04 -18.39 21.69
C ALA A 224 4.74 -18.68 23.02
N ALA A 225 4.28 -18.09 24.11
CA ALA A 225 4.80 -18.34 25.46
C ALA A 225 3.75 -17.98 26.52
N VAL A 226 3.87 -18.59 27.70
CA VAL A 226 3.10 -18.26 28.89
C VAL A 226 4.07 -18.03 30.05
N GLN A 227 3.82 -17.03 30.88
CA GLN A 227 4.62 -16.79 32.06
C GLN A 227 4.18 -17.75 33.19
N ASN A 228 5.16 -18.43 33.80
CA ASN A 228 4.89 -19.30 34.99
C ASN A 228 4.87 -18.48 36.30
N ASP A 229 4.62 -19.14 37.40
CA ASP A 229 4.54 -18.51 38.74
C ASP A 229 5.90 -17.90 39.16
N ALA A 230 7.01 -18.35 38.62
CA ALA A 230 8.36 -17.80 38.85
C ALA A 230 8.65 -16.55 37.99
N GLY A 231 7.71 -16.16 37.11
CA GLY A 231 7.90 -15.02 36.21
C GLY A 231 8.65 -15.35 34.92
N GLU A 232 8.96 -16.62 34.66
CA GLU A 232 9.69 -17.05 33.47
C GLU A 232 8.73 -17.34 32.31
N PHE A 233 9.14 -16.96 31.09
CA PHE A 233 8.37 -17.26 29.88
C PHE A 233 8.63 -18.68 29.38
N VAL A 234 7.68 -19.56 29.62
CA VAL A 234 7.70 -20.94 29.11
C VAL A 234 7.22 -20.96 27.66
N PRO A 235 8.02 -21.42 26.70
CA PRO A 235 7.64 -21.53 25.31
C PRO A 235 6.41 -22.40 25.08
N LYS A 236 5.58 -22.02 24.11
CA LYS A 236 4.42 -22.78 23.64
C LYS A 236 4.49 -22.93 22.13
N ILE A 237 4.15 -24.10 21.61
CA ILE A 237 4.14 -24.39 20.18
C ILE A 237 2.79 -25.00 19.77
N LYS A 238 2.34 -24.62 18.57
CA LYS A 238 1.28 -25.35 17.88
C LYS A 238 1.92 -26.28 16.87
N ILE A 239 1.71 -27.56 17.01
CA ILE A 239 2.09 -28.58 16.02
C ILE A 239 0.97 -28.71 14.99
N SER A 240 1.30 -28.83 13.74
CA SER A 240 0.36 -28.95 12.62
C SER A 240 0.92 -29.93 11.58
N GLU A 241 0.05 -30.68 10.92
CA GLU A 241 0.42 -31.50 9.77
C GLU A 241 1.02 -30.68 8.62
N ASN A 242 0.57 -29.44 8.46
CA ASN A 242 1.19 -28.49 7.55
C ASN A 242 2.36 -27.77 8.25
N VAL A 243 3.57 -28.04 7.80
CA VAL A 243 4.81 -27.50 8.36
C VAL A 243 4.81 -25.96 8.39
N GLU A 244 4.25 -25.30 7.39
CA GLU A 244 4.16 -23.83 7.32
C GLU A 244 3.25 -23.23 8.42
N LYS A 245 2.39 -24.04 9.03
CA LYS A 245 1.50 -23.64 10.12
C LYS A 245 2.07 -23.92 11.50
N ILE A 246 3.24 -24.52 11.59
CA ILE A 246 3.96 -24.73 12.86
C ILE A 246 4.49 -23.38 13.33
N THR A 247 4.15 -23.01 14.57
CA THR A 247 4.54 -21.72 15.13
C THR A 247 5.98 -21.73 15.63
N ASN A 248 6.61 -20.56 15.66
CA ASN A 248 7.90 -20.39 16.33
C ASN A 248 7.65 -20.09 17.82
N PRO A 249 8.13 -20.95 18.74
CA PRO A 249 7.83 -20.83 20.18
C PRO A 249 8.62 -19.70 20.86
N GLY A 250 8.23 -19.37 22.07
CA GLY A 250 8.96 -18.46 22.94
C GLY A 250 8.69 -16.96 22.73
N ARG A 251 9.16 -16.15 23.68
CA ARG A 251 9.22 -14.69 23.53
C ARG A 251 10.40 -14.37 22.61
N LYS A 252 10.21 -13.51 21.60
CA LYS A 252 11.13 -13.34 20.48
C LYS A 252 11.41 -11.87 20.17
N LYS A 253 12.57 -11.62 19.56
CA LYS A 253 12.91 -10.39 18.85
C LYS A 253 12.93 -10.63 17.35
N LEU A 254 12.74 -9.57 16.58
CA LEU A 254 12.85 -9.56 15.12
C LEU A 254 13.89 -8.52 14.72
N TRP A 255 14.88 -8.97 13.96
CA TRP A 255 15.99 -8.15 13.49
C TRP A 255 15.99 -8.10 11.96
N ARG A 256 16.37 -6.95 11.39
CA ARG A 256 16.68 -6.83 9.98
C ARG A 256 18.16 -6.61 9.80
N ILE A 257 18.72 -7.36 8.87
CA ILE A 257 20.15 -7.38 8.54
C ILE A 257 20.33 -6.59 7.27
N TYR A 258 21.22 -5.60 7.30
CA TYR A 258 21.52 -4.73 6.16
C TYR A 258 22.97 -4.90 5.71
N SER A 259 23.18 -4.81 4.40
CA SER A 259 24.51 -4.68 3.82
C SER A 259 25.10 -3.31 4.16
N ARG A 260 26.28 -3.25 4.77
CA ARG A 260 27.01 -2.00 4.99
C ARG A 260 27.47 -1.35 3.69
N GLU A 261 27.65 -2.13 2.64
CA GLU A 261 28.10 -1.65 1.34
C GLU A 261 26.97 -0.93 0.57
N THR A 262 25.76 -1.52 0.58
CA THR A 262 24.66 -1.07 -0.26
C THR A 262 23.50 -0.41 0.50
N GLY A 263 23.39 -0.63 1.81
CA GLY A 263 22.26 -0.20 2.64
C GLY A 263 21.00 -1.08 2.48
N TYR A 264 20.99 -2.03 1.55
CA TYR A 264 19.83 -2.90 1.32
C TYR A 264 19.70 -4.00 2.37
N ALA A 265 18.44 -4.34 2.67
CA ALA A 265 18.11 -5.45 3.56
C ALA A 265 18.50 -6.80 2.92
N LEU A 266 19.24 -7.62 3.63
CA LEU A 266 19.66 -8.93 3.19
C LEU A 266 18.73 -10.04 3.66
N ALA A 267 18.24 -9.95 4.89
CA ALA A 267 17.36 -10.92 5.51
C ALA A 267 16.77 -10.37 6.82
N ASP A 268 15.73 -11.01 7.32
CA ASP A 268 15.23 -10.83 8.67
C ASP A 268 15.57 -12.06 9.55
N LEU A 269 15.95 -11.82 10.80
CA LEU A 269 16.32 -12.85 11.76
C LEU A 269 15.37 -12.82 12.95
N ILE A 270 14.78 -13.96 13.29
CA ILE A 270 13.99 -14.14 14.50
C ILE A 270 14.85 -14.80 15.56
N THR A 271 14.98 -14.20 16.75
CA THR A 271 15.76 -14.72 17.88
C THR A 271 14.89 -14.94 19.11
N MET A 272 15.38 -15.70 20.08
CA MET A 272 14.84 -15.62 21.43
C MET A 272 15.07 -14.22 21.99
N TYR A 273 14.21 -13.81 22.94
CA TYR A 273 14.20 -12.43 23.46
C TYR A 273 15.49 -12.03 24.19
N ASP A 274 16.17 -12.99 24.77
CA ASP A 274 17.43 -12.83 25.51
C ASP A 274 18.68 -12.90 24.63
N GLU A 275 18.52 -13.09 23.33
CA GLU A 275 19.64 -13.02 22.38
C GLU A 275 19.86 -11.58 21.92
N GLU A 276 21.14 -11.22 21.78
CA GLU A 276 21.58 -10.00 21.11
C GLU A 276 22.35 -10.39 19.84
N VAL A 277 22.19 -9.60 18.79
CA VAL A 277 22.84 -9.85 17.50
C VAL A 277 23.86 -8.74 17.25
N ASN A 278 25.13 -9.15 17.12
CA ASN A 278 26.24 -8.25 16.80
C ASN A 278 26.63 -8.43 15.32
N GLY A 279 26.45 -7.40 14.50
CA GLY A 279 26.77 -7.43 13.08
C GLY A 279 28.27 -7.43 12.76
N ASP A 280 29.15 -7.12 13.74
CA ASP A 280 30.60 -7.15 13.59
C ASP A 280 31.17 -8.56 13.74
N GLU A 281 30.42 -9.47 14.37
CA GLU A 281 30.81 -10.86 14.57
C GLU A 281 30.07 -11.77 13.60
N PRO A 282 30.76 -12.85 13.13
CA PRO A 282 30.11 -13.82 12.27
C PRO A 282 28.97 -14.56 12.98
N PHE A 283 27.77 -14.51 12.43
CA PHE A 283 26.65 -15.32 12.90
C PHE A 283 25.99 -16.06 11.73
N ALA A 284 25.42 -17.23 12.05
CA ALA A 284 24.65 -18.02 11.11
C ALA A 284 23.19 -18.04 11.52
N TYR A 285 22.33 -18.15 10.53
CA TYR A 285 20.92 -18.36 10.75
C TYR A 285 20.43 -19.61 10.01
N VAL A 286 19.30 -20.15 10.43
CA VAL A 286 18.80 -21.44 9.98
C VAL A 286 17.44 -21.26 9.33
N ASP A 287 17.32 -21.65 8.05
CA ASP A 287 16.03 -21.79 7.38
C ASP A 287 15.21 -22.91 8.08
N PRO A 288 14.08 -22.61 8.70
CA PRO A 288 13.32 -23.60 9.47
C PRO A 288 12.63 -24.66 8.62
N VAL A 289 12.55 -24.45 7.31
CA VAL A 289 11.95 -25.40 6.35
C VAL A 289 13.02 -26.17 5.59
N LYS A 290 14.17 -25.54 5.36
CA LYS A 290 15.30 -26.08 4.61
C LYS A 290 16.59 -25.97 5.42
N PRO A 291 16.76 -26.74 6.51
CA PRO A 291 17.89 -26.57 7.46
C PRO A 291 19.29 -26.77 6.84
N TRP A 292 19.34 -27.35 5.65
CA TRP A 292 20.58 -27.45 4.88
C TRP A 292 20.99 -26.14 4.20
N LYS A 293 20.05 -25.19 4.02
CA LYS A 293 20.36 -23.83 3.59
C LYS A 293 20.85 -23.04 4.79
N LYS A 294 22.12 -22.70 4.76
CA LYS A 294 22.77 -21.89 5.79
C LYS A 294 23.34 -20.64 5.13
N MET A 295 23.08 -19.50 5.71
CA MET A 295 23.74 -18.25 5.35
C MET A 295 24.55 -17.77 6.54
N LYS A 296 25.73 -17.22 6.28
CA LYS A 296 26.60 -16.63 7.29
C LYS A 296 26.68 -15.14 7.01
N PHE A 297 26.42 -14.35 8.01
CA PHE A 297 26.54 -12.90 7.97
C PHE A 297 27.76 -12.47 8.78
N GLU A 298 28.49 -11.51 8.28
CA GLU A 298 29.59 -10.82 8.96
C GLU A 298 29.72 -9.42 8.38
N ASN A 299 30.15 -8.46 9.17
CA ASN A 299 30.32 -7.06 8.75
C ASN A 299 29.03 -6.46 8.15
N VAL A 300 27.92 -6.62 8.87
CA VAL A 300 26.57 -6.14 8.50
C VAL A 300 26.03 -5.19 9.55
N ASP A 301 25.06 -4.37 9.17
CA ASP A 301 24.27 -3.60 10.13
C ASP A 301 23.04 -4.40 10.54
N VAL A 302 22.71 -4.38 11.83
CA VAL A 302 21.57 -5.11 12.39
C VAL A 302 20.67 -4.14 13.15
N LYS A 303 19.39 -4.19 12.87
CA LYS A 303 18.37 -3.32 13.48
C LYS A 303 17.23 -4.14 14.06
N GLU A 304 16.92 -3.96 15.34
CA GLU A 304 15.70 -4.49 15.92
C GLU A 304 14.47 -3.77 15.32
N LEU A 305 13.53 -4.54 14.77
CA LEU A 305 12.34 -4.00 14.12
C LEU A 305 11.16 -3.77 15.08
N GLN A 306 11.22 -4.36 16.27
CA GLN A 306 10.15 -4.23 17.25
C GLN A 306 10.24 -2.91 17.99
N VAL A 307 9.18 -2.12 17.91
CA VAL A 307 9.06 -0.83 18.59
C VAL A 307 8.02 -0.97 19.72
N PRO A 308 8.34 -0.56 20.95
CA PRO A 308 7.39 -0.63 22.05
C PRO A 308 6.26 0.40 21.83
N ILE A 309 5.01 -0.08 21.80
CA ILE A 309 3.82 0.77 21.69
C ILE A 309 3.22 1.02 23.08
N PHE A 310 3.15 -0.02 23.90
CA PHE A 310 2.68 0.07 25.29
C PHE A 310 3.71 -0.57 26.23
N ARG A 311 3.86 0.01 27.43
CA ARG A 311 4.55 -0.58 28.58
C ARG A 311 3.67 -0.43 29.81
N ASP A 312 3.41 -1.52 30.52
CA ASP A 312 2.59 -1.56 31.74
C ASP A 312 1.23 -0.85 31.56
N GLY A 313 0.58 -1.10 30.40
CA GLY A 313 -0.72 -0.53 30.05
C GLY A 313 -0.69 0.95 29.61
N LYS A 314 0.47 1.59 29.59
CA LYS A 314 0.64 3.00 29.17
C LYS A 314 1.18 3.08 27.75
N LEU A 315 0.57 3.94 26.94
CA LEU A 315 1.09 4.28 25.60
C LEU A 315 2.46 4.98 25.75
N VAL A 316 3.50 4.40 25.14
CA VAL A 316 4.88 4.94 25.15
C VAL A 316 5.38 5.27 23.74
N TYR A 317 4.57 5.06 22.73
CA TYR A 317 4.90 5.33 21.33
C TYR A 317 4.36 6.69 20.92
N ASP A 318 5.26 7.57 20.49
CA ASP A 318 4.87 8.83 19.87
C ASP A 318 4.34 8.55 18.46
N LYS A 319 3.04 8.78 18.29
CA LYS A 319 2.36 8.55 17.01
C LYS A 319 2.91 9.53 15.96
N PRO A 320 3.58 9.06 14.90
CA PRO A 320 4.07 9.94 13.85
C PRO A 320 2.92 10.53 13.04
N GLU A 321 3.13 11.71 12.49
CA GLU A 321 2.23 12.33 11.52
C GLU A 321 2.14 11.47 10.24
N LEU A 322 1.03 11.57 9.52
CA LEU A 322 0.74 10.72 8.37
C LEU A 322 1.81 10.84 7.27
N ASP A 323 2.28 12.06 7.01
CA ASP A 323 3.33 12.31 6.01
C ASP A 323 4.67 11.69 6.41
N ALA A 324 4.98 11.63 7.71
CA ALA A 324 6.17 10.95 8.19
C ALA A 324 6.08 9.42 7.98
N ILE A 325 4.89 8.83 8.15
CA ILE A 325 4.65 7.42 7.85
C ILE A 325 4.82 7.16 6.36
N LYS A 326 4.25 8.01 5.50
CA LYS A 326 4.40 7.93 4.04
C LYS A 326 5.86 8.04 3.61
N ALA A 327 6.59 9.01 4.16
CA ALA A 327 8.01 9.20 3.88
C ALA A 327 8.84 7.97 4.30
N TYR A 328 8.54 7.39 5.47
CA TYR A 328 9.18 6.15 5.93
C TYR A 328 8.96 4.99 4.95
N VAL A 329 7.73 4.80 4.45
CA VAL A 329 7.42 3.75 3.46
C VAL A 329 8.20 3.99 2.16
N THR A 330 8.24 5.23 1.68
CA THR A 330 9.00 5.59 0.47
C THR A 330 10.49 5.27 0.64
N GLU A 331 11.08 5.67 1.76
CA GLU A 331 12.48 5.39 2.09
C GLU A 331 12.77 3.88 2.10
N GLN A 332 11.89 3.08 2.74
CA GLN A 332 12.06 1.62 2.77
C GLN A 332 12.02 1.01 1.36
N LEU A 333 11.08 1.43 0.52
CA LEU A 333 10.89 0.87 -0.81
C LEU A 333 11.97 1.31 -1.80
N ASP A 334 12.47 2.54 -1.70
CA ASP A 334 13.41 3.09 -2.67
C ASP A 334 14.88 2.75 -2.32
N HIS A 335 15.19 2.56 -1.02
CA HIS A 335 16.59 2.47 -0.57
C HIS A 335 16.91 1.24 0.28
N GLN A 336 15.92 0.47 0.74
CA GLN A 336 16.18 -0.63 1.68
C GLN A 336 15.67 -1.99 1.20
N ILE A 337 14.66 -2.05 0.33
CA ILE A 337 14.10 -3.29 -0.20
C ILE A 337 14.52 -3.45 -1.66
N TRP A 338 15.08 -4.61 -1.99
CA TRP A 338 15.56 -4.92 -3.35
C TRP A 338 14.43 -4.81 -4.38
N GLU A 339 14.74 -4.27 -5.57
CA GLU A 339 13.80 -4.20 -6.69
C GLU A 339 13.24 -5.57 -7.06
N GLU A 340 14.05 -6.62 -6.96
CA GLU A 340 13.67 -7.99 -7.23
C GLU A 340 12.54 -8.50 -6.32
N GLU A 341 12.51 -8.06 -5.06
CA GLU A 341 11.46 -8.42 -4.10
C GLU A 341 10.15 -7.67 -4.38
N GLN A 342 10.21 -6.55 -5.09
CA GLN A 342 9.09 -5.70 -5.42
C GLN A 342 8.41 -6.05 -6.76
N ARG A 343 8.89 -7.05 -7.48
CA ARG A 343 8.31 -7.50 -8.76
C ARG A 343 6.91 -8.05 -8.56
N PHE A 344 6.03 -7.79 -9.53
CA PHE A 344 4.65 -8.31 -9.49
C PHE A 344 4.56 -9.76 -9.92
N THR A 345 5.44 -10.19 -10.80
CA THR A 345 5.52 -11.55 -11.31
C THR A 345 6.86 -12.13 -10.91
N ASN A 346 6.82 -13.28 -10.26
CA ASN A 346 8.00 -14.00 -9.78
C ASN A 346 8.96 -13.10 -8.94
N PRO A 347 8.47 -12.51 -7.83
CA PRO A 347 9.33 -11.73 -6.95
C PRO A 347 10.38 -12.62 -6.29
N HIS A 348 11.52 -12.05 -5.96
CA HIS A 348 12.46 -12.69 -5.05
C HIS A 348 11.83 -12.75 -3.65
N ILE A 349 12.00 -13.86 -2.95
CA ILE A 349 11.44 -14.03 -1.61
C ILE A 349 12.43 -13.46 -0.60
N HIS A 350 11.96 -12.54 0.24
CA HIS A 350 12.73 -12.06 1.38
C HIS A 350 12.92 -13.17 2.41
N TYR A 351 14.15 -13.37 2.87
CA TYR A 351 14.47 -14.43 3.81
C TYR A 351 14.11 -14.00 5.24
N VAL A 352 13.38 -14.86 5.95
CA VAL A 352 13.01 -14.68 7.37
C VAL A 352 13.30 -15.99 8.08
N ASP A 353 14.44 -16.07 8.75
CA ASP A 353 14.96 -17.29 9.33
C ASP A 353 15.19 -17.18 10.84
N LEU A 354 15.61 -18.27 11.47
CA LEU A 354 15.71 -18.39 12.91
C LEU A 354 17.16 -18.34 13.38
N SER A 355 17.38 -17.81 14.59
CA SER A 355 18.64 -18.03 15.30
C SER A 355 18.82 -19.53 15.61
N LYS A 356 20.06 -19.93 15.80
CA LYS A 356 20.37 -21.32 16.19
C LYS A 356 19.63 -21.73 17.46
N LYS A 357 19.63 -20.86 18.48
CA LYS A 357 18.95 -21.10 19.76
C LYS A 357 17.45 -21.30 19.59
N LEU A 358 16.79 -20.40 18.83
CA LEU A 358 15.35 -20.52 18.58
C LEU A 358 15.02 -21.79 17.78
N TYR A 359 15.85 -22.14 16.80
CA TYR A 359 15.70 -23.37 16.04
C TYR A 359 15.81 -24.61 16.94
N GLU A 360 16.82 -24.68 17.83
CA GLU A 360 17.02 -25.78 18.76
C GLU A 360 15.82 -25.93 19.72
N VAL A 361 15.31 -24.83 20.29
CA VAL A 361 14.09 -24.84 21.13
C VAL A 361 12.88 -25.38 20.35
N LYS A 362 12.73 -24.98 19.10
CA LYS A 362 11.63 -25.46 18.26
C LYS A 362 11.72 -26.97 17.98
N GLU A 363 12.88 -27.46 17.62
CA GLU A 363 13.14 -28.90 17.36
C GLU A 363 12.92 -29.75 18.61
N GLU A 364 13.39 -29.29 19.75
CA GLU A 364 13.16 -29.98 21.04
C GLU A 364 11.66 -30.11 21.34
N MET A 365 10.90 -29.02 21.20
CA MET A 365 9.46 -29.04 21.44
C MET A 365 8.69 -29.91 20.44
N LEU A 366 9.13 -29.97 19.18
CA LEU A 366 8.56 -30.87 18.18
C LEU A 366 8.82 -32.33 18.49
N SER A 367 10.01 -32.67 18.98
CA SER A 367 10.36 -34.04 19.38
C SER A 367 9.59 -34.50 20.62
N GLN A 368 9.40 -33.64 21.61
CA GLN A 368 8.61 -33.93 22.80
C GLN A 368 7.13 -34.13 22.48
N GLY A 369 6.55 -33.27 21.64
CA GLY A 369 5.15 -33.37 21.23
C GLY A 369 4.82 -34.64 20.43
N GLN A 370 5.81 -35.25 19.74
CA GLN A 370 5.66 -36.55 19.11
C GLN A 370 5.65 -37.71 20.11
N GLY A 371 6.31 -37.54 21.26
CA GLY A 371 6.34 -38.55 22.33
C GLY A 371 5.06 -38.62 23.18
N GLU A 372 4.26 -37.56 23.24
CA GLU A 372 2.98 -37.52 23.97
C GLU A 372 1.78 -38.02 23.12
N LEU A 373 1.97 -38.24 21.83
CA LEU A 373 0.94 -38.73 20.89
C LEU A 373 0.97 -40.26 20.71
N HIS A 374 1.82 -40.96 21.43
CA HIS A 374 1.92 -42.44 21.53
C HIS A 374 1.77 -42.87 22.98
#